data_b9335c9246d4619db5abb5ca3c4f686e
#
_entry.id   b9335c9246d4619db5abb5ca3c4f686e
#
_cell.length_a   1.000
_cell.length_b   1.000
_cell.length_c   1.000
_cell.angle_alpha   90.00
_cell.angle_beta   90.00
_cell.angle_gamma   90.00
#
_symmetry.space_group_name_H-M   'P 1'
#
loop_
_entity.id
_entity.type
_entity.pdbx_description
1 polymer ?
#
loop_
_entity_poly.entity_id
_entity_poly.type
_entity_poly.pdbx_seq_one_letter_code
_entity_poly.pdbx_strand_id
1 'polypeptide(L)'
;KTEPLKVETSKEDTAYDALYEKRLKYYYNDLKWLYCELFRNHPEVTGTFSSLTKKMKEIYRERSLSMKEADQNCAADPDWFRKTTFTGMAVNPADFADTLSGLSDKLDYISECKADTLYLTDLFQATSNCSLRIIPEIGTSEDLHTLAANCRKAGIRLALEIPLSLSVDDPQSGAPCVLQTP
;
A
#
# COMPACT_ATOMS: atom_id res chain seq x y z
N LYS A 1 25.30 19.19 -7.84
CA LYS A 1 25.35 18.59 -6.49
C LYS A 1 24.22 19.25 -5.70
N THR A 2 23.07 18.64 -5.68
CA THR A 2 21.94 19.07 -4.86
C THR A 2 22.10 18.41 -3.49
N GLU A 3 22.32 19.18 -2.45
CA GLU A 3 22.33 18.69 -1.07
C GLU A 3 20.92 18.16 -0.72
N PRO A 4 20.83 17.01 -0.02
CA PRO A 4 19.54 16.54 0.45
C PRO A 4 19.04 17.51 1.52
N LEU A 5 17.83 18.03 1.32
CA LEU A 5 17.07 18.79 2.33
C LEU A 5 17.04 17.98 3.63
N LYS A 6 17.68 18.48 4.69
CA LYS A 6 17.49 17.98 6.05
C LYS A 6 16.05 18.30 6.46
N VAL A 7 15.19 17.31 6.43
CA VAL A 7 13.87 17.39 7.05
C VAL A 7 14.09 17.46 8.56
N GLU A 8 13.83 18.61 9.16
CA GLU A 8 13.78 18.74 10.62
C GLU A 8 12.61 17.89 11.11
N THR A 9 12.91 16.73 11.70
CA THR A 9 11.93 15.85 12.33
C THR A 9 11.32 16.57 13.53
N SER A 10 10.00 16.79 13.50
CA SER A 10 9.28 17.40 14.62
C SER A 10 9.32 16.45 15.83
N LYS A 11 9.08 17.00 17.06
CA LYS A 11 8.98 16.17 18.27
C LYS A 11 7.87 15.12 18.16
N GLU A 12 6.82 15.41 17.40
CA GLU A 12 5.70 14.51 17.13
C GLU A 12 6.12 13.34 16.25
N ASP A 13 6.89 13.56 15.19
CA ASP A 13 7.46 12.50 14.35
C ASP A 13 8.28 11.51 15.18
N THR A 14 9.05 12.00 16.14
CA THR A 14 9.86 11.17 17.03
C THR A 14 8.97 10.27 17.92
N ALA A 15 7.82 10.76 18.38
CA ALA A 15 6.89 9.98 19.18
C ALA A 15 6.23 8.85 18.39
N TYR A 16 5.84 9.13 17.13
CA TYR A 16 5.28 8.11 16.23
C TYR A 16 6.31 7.06 15.83
N ASP A 17 7.55 7.46 15.57
CA ASP A 17 8.65 6.52 15.30
C ASP A 17 8.91 5.60 16.51
N ALA A 18 8.87 6.12 17.73
CA ALA A 18 8.99 5.32 18.94
C ALA A 18 7.83 4.33 19.11
N LEU A 19 6.60 4.72 18.75
CA LEU A 19 5.44 3.84 18.76
C LEU A 19 5.58 2.71 17.72
N TYR A 20 6.06 3.03 16.51
CA TYR A 20 6.34 2.04 15.49
C TYR A 20 7.37 1.00 15.97
N GLU A 21 8.50 1.45 16.53
CA GLU A 21 9.54 0.57 17.05
C GLU A 21 9.02 -0.34 18.18
N LYS A 22 8.16 0.19 19.07
CA LYS A 22 7.52 -0.59 20.12
C LYS A 22 6.63 -1.69 19.54
N ARG A 23 5.82 -1.36 18.53
CA ARG A 23 4.94 -2.33 17.85
C ARG A 23 5.75 -3.37 17.10
N LEU A 24 6.75 -2.95 16.32
CA LEU A 24 7.62 -3.86 15.58
C LEU A 24 8.31 -4.82 16.55
N LYS A 25 8.85 -4.34 17.68
CA LYS A 25 9.49 -5.19 18.69
C LYS A 25 8.52 -6.22 19.28
N TYR A 26 7.27 -5.83 19.50
CA TYR A 26 6.24 -6.72 20.06
C TYR A 26 5.90 -7.86 19.10
N TYR A 27 5.71 -7.57 17.82
CA TYR A 27 5.29 -8.55 16.81
C TYR A 27 6.46 -9.16 16.03
N TYR A 28 7.70 -8.76 16.30
CA TYR A 28 8.86 -9.14 15.49
C TYR A 28 9.07 -10.65 15.38
N ASN A 29 8.94 -11.36 16.48
CA ASN A 29 9.18 -12.80 16.52
C ASN A 29 8.09 -13.58 15.75
N ASP A 30 6.84 -13.17 15.89
CA ASP A 30 5.72 -13.79 15.19
C ASP A 30 5.81 -13.53 13.69
N LEU A 31 6.10 -12.27 13.31
CA LEU A 31 6.31 -11.90 11.90
C LEU A 31 7.49 -12.67 11.30
N LYS A 32 8.61 -12.77 12.02
CA LYS A 32 9.78 -13.51 11.56
C LYS A 32 9.48 -15.00 11.40
N TRP A 33 8.77 -15.57 12.35
CA TRP A 33 8.39 -16.98 12.29
C TRP A 33 7.49 -17.24 11.10
N LEU A 34 6.43 -16.46 10.92
CA LEU A 34 5.50 -16.58 9.77
C LEU A 34 6.24 -16.44 8.44
N TYR A 35 7.11 -15.43 8.33
CA TYR A 35 7.89 -15.20 7.12
C TYR A 35 8.83 -16.36 6.80
N CYS A 36 9.58 -16.82 7.80
CA CYS A 36 10.49 -17.95 7.64
C CYS A 36 9.76 -19.24 7.34
N GLU A 37 8.57 -19.48 7.89
CA GLU A 37 7.76 -20.65 7.59
C GLU A 37 7.24 -20.62 6.16
N LEU A 38 6.77 -19.44 5.70
CA LEU A 38 6.26 -19.26 4.35
C LEU A 38 7.36 -19.42 3.29
N PHE A 39 8.55 -18.86 3.52
CA PHE A 39 9.66 -18.85 2.57
C PHE A 39 10.81 -19.78 2.98
N ARG A 40 10.55 -20.81 3.77
CA ARG A 40 11.56 -21.69 4.37
C ARG A 40 12.54 -22.32 3.39
N ASN A 41 12.11 -22.53 2.14
CA ASN A 41 12.95 -23.14 1.10
C ASN A 41 13.87 -22.14 0.41
N HIS A 42 13.74 -20.85 0.72
CA HIS A 42 14.58 -19.83 0.10
C HIS A 42 15.93 -19.72 0.84
N PRO A 43 17.08 -19.80 0.13
CA PRO A 43 18.41 -19.84 0.78
C PRO A 43 18.74 -18.58 1.58
N GLU A 44 18.18 -17.44 1.22
CA GLU A 44 18.44 -16.14 1.85
C GLU A 44 17.26 -15.62 2.69
N VAL A 45 16.40 -16.50 3.18
CA VAL A 45 15.17 -16.13 3.91
C VAL A 45 15.41 -15.13 5.05
N THR A 46 16.49 -15.29 5.80
CA THR A 46 16.83 -14.39 6.91
C THR A 46 17.27 -13.01 6.43
N GLY A 47 18.05 -12.95 5.36
CA GLY A 47 18.52 -11.69 4.75
C GLY A 47 17.35 -10.91 4.14
N THR A 48 16.47 -11.58 3.45
CA THR A 48 15.28 -10.98 2.85
C THR A 48 14.31 -10.47 3.91
N PHE A 49 14.13 -11.19 5.02
CA PHE A 49 13.35 -10.72 6.16
C PHE A 49 13.92 -9.42 6.76
N SER A 50 15.24 -9.34 6.91
CA SER A 50 15.91 -8.12 7.39
C SER A 50 15.70 -6.95 6.43
N SER A 51 15.76 -7.20 5.14
CA SER A 51 15.48 -6.20 4.11
C SER A 51 14.02 -5.73 4.14
N LEU A 52 13.08 -6.65 4.33
CA LEU A 52 11.66 -6.34 4.50
C LEU A 52 11.43 -5.40 5.70
N THR A 53 11.95 -5.75 6.87
CA THR A 53 11.75 -4.95 8.08
C THR A 53 12.38 -3.56 7.97
N LYS A 54 13.53 -3.46 7.30
CA LYS A 54 14.17 -2.18 6.98
C LYS A 54 13.28 -1.34 6.07
N LYS A 55 12.75 -1.94 4.99
CA LYS A 55 11.87 -1.25 4.05
C LYS A 55 10.57 -0.80 4.69
N MET A 56 9.98 -1.63 5.54
CA MET A 56 8.79 -1.25 6.33
C MET A 56 9.04 0.01 7.16
N LYS A 57 10.21 0.10 7.81
CA LYS A 57 10.60 1.27 8.61
C LYS A 57 10.79 2.52 7.75
N GLU A 58 11.43 2.39 6.58
CA GLU A 58 11.60 3.49 5.63
C GLU A 58 10.23 4.03 5.17
N ILE A 59 9.34 3.15 4.70
CA ILE A 59 8.00 3.51 4.26
C ILE A 59 7.20 4.18 5.38
N TYR A 60 7.29 3.66 6.62
CA TYR A 60 6.60 4.28 7.75
C TYR A 60 7.09 5.71 8.02
N ARG A 61 8.39 5.96 7.92
CA ARG A 61 8.97 7.30 8.12
C ARG A 61 8.53 8.30 7.06
N GLU A 62 8.36 7.85 5.82
CA GLU A 62 7.88 8.68 4.70
C GLU A 62 6.40 9.06 4.83
N ARG A 63 5.63 8.41 5.70
CA ARG A 63 4.22 8.71 5.92
C ARG A 63 4.05 10.10 6.55
N SER A 64 3.04 10.84 6.06
CA SER A 64 2.69 12.14 6.66
C SER A 64 2.21 11.99 8.11
N LEU A 65 2.34 13.06 8.90
CA LEU A 65 1.85 13.09 10.30
C LEU A 65 0.37 12.71 10.38
N SER A 66 -0.46 13.25 9.50
CA SER A 66 -1.90 12.94 9.47
C SER A 66 -2.19 11.45 9.23
N MET A 67 -1.34 10.74 8.46
CA MET A 67 -1.48 9.30 8.29
C MET A 67 -1.08 8.53 9.55
N LYS A 68 0.00 8.96 10.22
CA LYS A 68 0.46 8.35 11.48
C LYS A 68 -0.57 8.55 12.59
N GLU A 69 -1.19 9.72 12.65
CA GLU A 69 -2.29 10.04 13.58
C GLU A 69 -3.53 9.18 13.30
N ALA A 70 -3.95 9.04 12.04
CA ALA A 70 -5.07 8.18 11.67
C ALA A 70 -4.83 6.71 12.05
N ASP A 71 -3.62 6.20 11.86
CA ASP A 71 -3.24 4.85 12.30
C ASP A 71 -3.34 4.68 13.83
N GLN A 72 -2.96 5.72 14.58
CA GLN A 72 -3.05 5.70 16.04
C GLN A 72 -4.51 5.69 16.50
N ASN A 73 -5.36 6.50 15.88
CA ASN A 73 -6.79 6.54 16.18
C ASN A 73 -7.46 5.18 15.89
N CYS A 74 -7.15 4.55 14.75
CA CYS A 74 -7.62 3.20 14.45
C CYS A 74 -7.12 2.16 15.47
N ALA A 75 -5.89 2.30 15.95
CA ALA A 75 -5.33 1.39 16.95
C ALA A 75 -5.92 1.58 18.35
N ALA A 76 -6.40 2.78 18.68
CA ALA A 76 -7.09 3.06 19.95
C ALA A 76 -8.49 2.44 19.99
N ASP A 77 -9.12 2.22 18.84
CA ASP A 77 -10.42 1.54 18.71
C ASP A 77 -10.30 0.34 17.76
N PRO A 78 -9.91 -0.85 18.23
CA PRO A 78 -9.71 -2.03 17.38
C PRO A 78 -10.96 -2.46 16.60
N ASP A 79 -12.13 -2.08 17.06
CA ASP A 79 -13.42 -2.39 16.43
C ASP A 79 -13.95 -1.26 15.51
N TRP A 80 -13.11 -0.27 15.18
CA TRP A 80 -13.50 0.88 14.36
C TRP A 80 -14.21 0.46 13.06
N PHE A 81 -13.71 -0.60 12.40
CA PHE A 81 -14.26 -1.10 11.14
C PHE A 81 -15.67 -1.71 11.28
N ARG A 82 -16.08 -2.15 12.48
CA ARG A 82 -17.42 -2.64 12.76
C ARG A 82 -18.41 -1.52 13.07
N LYS A 83 -17.92 -0.39 13.53
CA LYS A 83 -18.72 0.78 13.90
C LYS A 83 -18.97 1.72 12.72
N THR A 84 -18.15 1.59 11.69
CA THR A 84 -18.22 2.43 10.49
C THR A 84 -19.07 1.74 9.44
N THR A 85 -20.03 2.46 8.86
CA THR A 85 -20.73 1.98 7.67
C THR A 85 -19.81 2.14 6.48
N PHE A 86 -19.51 1.05 5.78
CA PHE A 86 -18.71 1.07 4.56
C PHE A 86 -19.65 1.05 3.36
N THR A 87 -19.58 2.09 2.53
CA THR A 87 -20.21 2.13 1.22
C THR A 87 -19.13 2.13 0.17
N GLY A 88 -18.88 0.96 -0.43
CA GLY A 88 -17.87 0.79 -1.45
C GLY A 88 -18.41 1.01 -2.85
N MET A 89 -17.60 1.63 -3.71
CA MET A 89 -17.82 1.68 -5.15
C MET A 89 -16.65 0.96 -5.82
N ALA A 90 -16.94 -0.12 -6.56
CA ALA A 90 -15.93 -0.83 -7.36
C ALA A 90 -15.95 -0.26 -8.78
N VAL A 91 -14.81 0.12 -9.28
CA VAL A 91 -14.65 0.68 -10.64
C VAL A 91 -13.43 0.10 -11.34
N ASN A 92 -13.57 -0.13 -12.63
CA ASN A 92 -12.47 -0.26 -13.55
C ASN A 92 -12.10 1.16 -14.01
N PRO A 93 -10.88 1.65 -13.78
CA PRO A 93 -10.50 3.02 -14.16
C PRO A 93 -10.67 3.31 -15.64
N ALA A 94 -10.34 2.35 -16.51
CA ALA A 94 -10.46 2.53 -17.97
C ALA A 94 -11.91 2.74 -18.41
N ASP A 95 -12.84 1.97 -17.85
CA ASP A 95 -14.26 2.03 -18.25
C ASP A 95 -14.98 3.23 -17.64
N PHE A 96 -14.59 3.63 -16.43
CA PHE A 96 -15.31 4.67 -15.67
C PHE A 96 -14.78 6.08 -15.95
N ALA A 97 -13.49 6.24 -16.20
CA ALA A 97 -12.85 7.54 -16.26
C ALA A 97 -11.67 7.63 -17.25
N ASP A 98 -11.49 6.62 -18.10
CA ASP A 98 -10.39 6.44 -19.06
C ASP A 98 -9.01 6.32 -18.40
N THR A 99 -8.73 7.15 -17.38
CA THR A 99 -7.41 7.21 -16.72
C THR A 99 -7.52 7.43 -15.21
N LEU A 100 -6.42 7.22 -14.49
CA LEU A 100 -6.32 7.53 -13.06
C LEU A 100 -6.48 9.05 -12.78
N SER A 101 -6.01 9.89 -13.70
CA SER A 101 -6.23 11.34 -13.61
C SER A 101 -7.71 11.68 -13.78
N GLY A 102 -8.37 11.13 -14.81
CA GLY A 102 -9.80 11.30 -15.02
C GLY A 102 -10.65 10.79 -13.85
N LEU A 103 -10.17 9.72 -13.18
CA LEU A 103 -10.82 9.23 -11.97
C LEU A 103 -10.68 10.21 -10.80
N SER A 104 -9.56 10.91 -10.69
CA SER A 104 -9.40 11.99 -9.71
C SER A 104 -10.42 13.11 -9.91
N ASP A 105 -10.75 13.44 -11.14
CA ASP A 105 -11.74 14.48 -11.47
C ASP A 105 -13.19 14.05 -11.13
N LYS A 106 -13.42 12.74 -10.96
CA LYS A 106 -14.74 12.18 -10.60
C LYS A 106 -14.93 11.93 -9.10
N LEU A 107 -13.98 12.32 -8.24
CA LEU A 107 -14.08 12.07 -6.80
C LEU A 107 -15.27 12.80 -6.15
N ASP A 108 -15.64 13.97 -6.64
CA ASP A 108 -16.82 14.69 -6.15
C ASP A 108 -18.10 13.88 -6.43
N TYR A 109 -18.24 13.33 -7.63
CA TYR A 109 -19.36 12.44 -7.98
C TYR A 109 -19.40 11.19 -7.08
N ILE A 110 -18.24 10.57 -6.83
CA ILE A 110 -18.15 9.40 -5.94
C ILE A 110 -18.59 9.78 -4.51
N SER A 111 -18.21 10.97 -4.04
CA SER A 111 -18.61 11.50 -2.74
C SER A 111 -20.13 11.78 -2.68
N GLU A 112 -20.70 12.32 -3.74
CA GLU A 112 -22.16 12.55 -3.86
C GLU A 112 -22.93 11.22 -3.78
N CYS A 113 -22.39 10.14 -4.33
CA CYS A 113 -22.92 8.78 -4.20
C CYS A 113 -22.80 8.20 -2.78
N LYS A 114 -22.22 8.97 -1.83
CA LYS A 114 -21.96 8.54 -0.44
C LYS A 114 -21.04 7.33 -0.34
N ALA A 115 -20.20 7.11 -1.34
CA ALA A 115 -19.16 6.09 -1.27
C ALA A 115 -17.97 6.62 -0.45
N ASP A 116 -17.59 5.89 0.58
CA ASP A 116 -16.44 6.18 1.42
C ASP A 116 -15.22 5.30 1.11
N THR A 117 -15.41 4.35 0.20
CA THR A 117 -14.36 3.41 -0.24
C THR A 117 -14.44 3.24 -1.74
N LEU A 118 -13.34 3.51 -2.42
CA LEU A 118 -13.15 3.31 -3.85
C LEU A 118 -12.28 2.07 -4.06
N TYR A 119 -12.83 1.03 -4.70
CA TYR A 119 -12.13 -0.20 -5.03
C TYR A 119 -11.80 -0.23 -6.51
N LEU A 120 -10.51 -0.24 -6.85
CA LEU A 120 -10.03 -0.29 -8.23
C LEU A 120 -9.76 -1.72 -8.65
N THR A 121 -10.43 -2.15 -9.74
CA THR A 121 -10.19 -3.42 -10.43
C THR A 121 -9.36 -3.19 -11.69
N ASP A 122 -8.76 -4.24 -12.22
CA ASP A 122 -8.06 -4.24 -13.51
C ASP A 122 -7.00 -3.13 -13.68
N LEU A 123 -6.35 -2.74 -12.58
CA LEU A 123 -5.34 -1.68 -12.60
C LEU A 123 -4.00 -2.16 -13.18
N PHE A 124 -3.69 -3.45 -12.99
CA PHE A 124 -2.41 -4.01 -13.36
C PHE A 124 -2.48 -4.79 -14.67
N GLN A 125 -1.37 -4.83 -15.39
CA GLN A 125 -1.29 -5.54 -16.66
C GLN A 125 -1.68 -7.00 -16.48
N ALA A 126 -2.78 -7.41 -17.11
CA ALA A 126 -3.19 -8.79 -17.25
C ALA A 126 -2.41 -9.46 -18.41
N THR A 127 -1.10 -9.49 -18.29
CA THR A 127 -0.28 -10.32 -19.19
C THR A 127 -0.30 -11.76 -18.68
N SER A 128 0.06 -12.71 -19.54
CA SER A 128 0.36 -14.09 -19.11
C SER A 128 1.33 -14.16 -17.92
N ASN A 129 1.92 -13.06 -17.57
CA ASN A 129 2.97 -12.84 -16.59
C ASN A 129 2.51 -11.97 -15.42
N CYS A 130 1.25 -11.89 -15.04
CA CYS A 130 0.70 -11.19 -13.84
C CYS A 130 1.64 -10.11 -13.26
N SER A 131 1.98 -9.12 -14.07
CA SER A 131 2.92 -8.06 -13.66
C SER A 131 2.23 -7.07 -12.72
N LEU A 132 2.92 -6.62 -11.67
CA LEU A 132 2.47 -5.52 -10.80
C LEU A 132 2.69 -4.14 -11.45
N ARG A 133 2.73 -4.09 -12.77
CA ARG A 133 2.84 -2.84 -13.52
C ARG A 133 1.46 -2.31 -13.83
N ILE A 134 1.25 -1.03 -13.57
CA ILE A 134 0.01 -0.35 -13.99
C ILE A 134 -0.09 -0.40 -15.51
N ILE A 135 -1.29 -0.60 -16.01
CA ILE A 135 -1.59 -0.55 -17.44
C ILE A 135 -1.23 0.85 -17.96
N PRO A 136 -0.30 1.00 -18.93
CA PRO A 136 0.21 2.31 -19.35
C PRO A 136 -0.86 3.27 -19.86
N GLU A 137 -1.91 2.73 -20.48
CA GLU A 137 -3.04 3.48 -21.02
C GLU A 137 -3.89 4.12 -19.92
N ILE A 138 -3.90 3.52 -18.72
CA ILE A 138 -4.66 4.03 -17.56
C ILE A 138 -3.86 5.09 -16.81
N GLY A 139 -2.53 4.95 -16.75
CA GLY A 139 -1.67 5.90 -16.06
C GLY A 139 -0.38 5.32 -15.52
N THR A 140 0.25 6.09 -14.67
CA THR A 140 1.54 5.79 -14.06
C THR A 140 1.43 5.58 -12.54
N SER A 141 2.51 5.14 -11.91
CA SER A 141 2.60 5.07 -10.44
C SER A 141 2.44 6.46 -9.79
N GLU A 142 2.90 7.52 -10.45
CA GLU A 142 2.75 8.90 -9.97
C GLU A 142 1.27 9.33 -10.00
N ASP A 143 0.54 8.96 -11.05
CA ASP A 143 -0.91 9.20 -11.12
C ASP A 143 -1.66 8.45 -10.02
N LEU A 144 -1.26 7.22 -9.72
CA LEU A 144 -1.84 6.45 -8.62
C LEU A 144 -1.56 7.11 -7.26
N HIS A 145 -0.34 7.61 -7.04
CA HIS A 145 0.00 8.35 -5.83
C HIS A 145 -0.83 9.63 -5.70
N THR A 146 -1.02 10.35 -6.79
CA THR A 146 -1.84 11.56 -6.86
C THR A 146 -3.30 11.24 -6.56
N LEU A 147 -3.86 10.20 -7.17
CA LEU A 147 -5.21 9.73 -6.89
C LEU A 147 -5.37 9.36 -5.41
N ALA A 148 -4.42 8.61 -4.85
CA ALA A 148 -4.44 8.21 -3.43
C ALA A 148 -4.42 9.44 -2.49
N ALA A 149 -3.66 10.49 -2.84
CA ALA A 149 -3.64 11.73 -2.09
C ALA A 149 -4.98 12.49 -2.19
N ASN A 150 -5.59 12.53 -3.37
CA ASN A 150 -6.87 13.19 -3.62
C ASN A 150 -8.03 12.43 -2.94
N CYS A 151 -8.06 11.10 -3.02
CA CYS A 151 -9.02 10.26 -2.28
C CYS A 151 -8.96 10.56 -0.78
N ARG A 152 -7.75 10.64 -0.21
CA ARG A 152 -7.57 10.96 1.22
C ARG A 152 -8.12 12.33 1.58
N LYS A 153 -7.88 13.36 0.74
CA LYS A 153 -8.44 14.71 0.95
C LYS A 153 -9.96 14.71 0.91
N ALA A 154 -10.54 13.88 0.06
CA ALA A 154 -12.00 13.70 -0.06
C ALA A 154 -12.59 12.79 1.03
N GLY A 155 -11.77 12.21 1.92
CA GLY A 155 -12.23 11.26 2.94
C GLY A 155 -12.58 9.87 2.39
N ILE A 156 -12.15 9.56 1.17
CA ILE A 156 -12.40 8.29 0.49
C ILE A 156 -11.19 7.36 0.72
N ARG A 157 -11.46 6.13 1.14
CA ARG A 157 -10.45 5.07 1.21
C ARG A 157 -10.22 4.47 -0.16
N LEU A 158 -8.97 4.27 -0.51
CA LEU A 158 -8.59 3.60 -1.76
C LEU A 158 -8.22 2.16 -1.47
N ALA A 159 -8.84 1.23 -2.17
CA ALA A 159 -8.53 -0.19 -2.17
C ALA A 159 -8.15 -0.63 -3.59
N LEU A 160 -7.16 -1.50 -3.71
CA LEU A 160 -6.64 -1.97 -4.99
C LEU A 160 -6.76 -3.48 -5.08
N GLU A 161 -7.17 -3.98 -6.24
CA GLU A 161 -7.00 -5.38 -6.58
C GLU A 161 -5.56 -5.64 -6.99
N ILE A 162 -4.87 -6.50 -6.24
CA ILE A 162 -3.45 -6.82 -6.52
C ILE A 162 -3.36 -8.29 -6.89
N PRO A 163 -2.92 -8.65 -8.12
CA PRO A 163 -2.64 -10.02 -8.48
C PRO A 163 -1.44 -10.54 -7.68
N LEU A 164 -1.61 -11.63 -6.95
CA LEU A 164 -0.55 -12.25 -6.16
C LEU A 164 0.17 -13.39 -6.91
N SER A 165 -0.35 -13.80 -8.06
CA SER A 165 0.25 -14.83 -8.90
C SER A 165 1.14 -14.18 -9.96
N LEU A 166 2.41 -14.62 -10.04
CA LEU A 166 3.36 -14.19 -11.05
C LEU A 166 3.73 -15.36 -11.95
N SER A 167 3.92 -15.11 -13.24
CA SER A 167 4.47 -16.12 -14.17
C SER A 167 5.95 -16.33 -13.92
N VAL A 168 6.44 -17.51 -14.24
CA VAL A 168 7.88 -17.84 -14.19
C VAL A 168 8.71 -16.90 -15.09
N ASP A 169 8.13 -16.41 -16.17
CA ASP A 169 8.80 -15.50 -17.11
C ASP A 169 8.76 -14.02 -16.64
N ASP A 170 8.06 -13.71 -15.55
CA ASP A 170 8.05 -12.35 -15.02
C ASP A 170 9.41 -12.04 -14.38
N PRO A 171 10.01 -10.86 -14.65
CA PRO A 171 11.28 -10.45 -14.03
C PRO A 171 11.23 -10.43 -12.50
N GLN A 172 10.05 -10.33 -11.89
CA GLN A 172 9.86 -10.37 -10.45
C GLN A 172 9.72 -11.79 -9.89
N SER A 173 9.54 -12.81 -10.74
CA SER A 173 9.34 -14.21 -10.30
C SER A 173 10.55 -14.78 -9.55
N GLY A 174 11.75 -14.27 -9.80
CA GLY A 174 12.98 -14.61 -9.08
C GLY A 174 13.19 -13.82 -7.79
N ALA A 175 12.29 -12.90 -7.43
CA ALA A 175 12.41 -12.14 -6.21
C ALA A 175 12.29 -13.05 -4.97
N PRO A 176 13.04 -12.78 -3.90
CA PRO A 176 13.03 -13.63 -2.69
C PRO A 176 11.67 -13.77 -2.00
N CYS A 177 10.75 -12.82 -2.28
CA CYS A 177 9.39 -12.82 -1.74
C CYS A 177 8.38 -13.58 -2.62
N VAL A 178 8.80 -14.21 -3.70
CA VAL A 178 7.92 -14.97 -4.61
C VAL A 178 8.07 -16.46 -4.33
N LEU A 179 6.94 -17.10 -4.02
CA LEU A 179 6.86 -18.56 -3.90
C LEU A 179 6.68 -19.16 -5.29
N GLN A 180 7.59 -20.01 -5.70
CA GLN A 180 7.44 -20.77 -6.93
C GLN A 180 6.64 -22.05 -6.62
N THR A 181 5.53 -22.22 -7.33
CA THR A 181 4.78 -23.48 -7.34
C THR A 181 5.30 -24.37 -8.46
N PRO A 182 5.37 -25.69 -8.27
CA PRO A 182 5.83 -26.61 -9.28
C PRO A 182 4.94 -26.61 -10.51
#